data_cd63b382596646c2e56d243333363b02
#
_entry.id   cd63b382596646c2e56d243333363b02
#
_cell.length_a   1.000
_cell.length_b   1.000
_cell.length_c   1.000
_cell.angle_alpha   90.00
_cell.angle_beta   90.00
_cell.angle_gamma   90.00
#
_symmetry.space_group_name_H-M   'P 1'
#
loop_
_entity.id
_entity.type
_entity.pdbx_description
1 polymer ?
#
loop_
_entity_poly.entity_id
_entity_poly.type
_entity_poly.pdbx_seq_one_letter_code
_entity_poly.pdbx_strand_id
1 'polypeptide(L)'
;MSTVLSRPFRSLAGLAFGLLAAAFAGATGVHAKEQVVVCTIDDLSGDFSIMATPKTYGYQLAVKEINDAGGVQLKDGKKLIKLVTYDGQSDIKRYQELAQKCIFDDEADVVMAGYTGAEREAARREVTRNKVIFWHNNQGEGGIADHYSFFSGPTPEQQVLPALKWMIDNYGKRLIYIGADYNFCRAIGQWTRTAAGLYGGKLEMDEYFPFGVSQWQATIDKIQKIKPDFQVHCLVGAEQVQFYPQAQAAGLKTPVWSNVTISDGYEHKRFAPPTLANMHVSPGYIEDVPGDASKKFAAAIRAMFPDVPYVNEHAGFGYVAVKAMAKAWEKAGTTETEATIQALESDIEVPDAPGGPWTLRGDQHHAAMRSYLFKVGDDHSLALITDLGLTEPTFLREIGVDMRKSAPNRQFLPPDNPKWADFFK
;
A
#
# COMPACT_ATOMS: atom_id res chain seq x y z
N MET A 1 7.46 -25.45 95.87
CA MET A 1 6.86 -26.73 96.25
C MET A 1 6.70 -27.53 95.01
N SER A 2 7.63 -28.40 94.75
CA SER A 2 7.57 -29.87 94.89
C SER A 2 6.55 -30.44 93.90
N THR A 3 6.77 -31.38 93.07
CA THR A 3 7.67 -32.54 92.94
C THR A 3 7.31 -33.19 91.60
N VAL A 4 8.16 -33.57 90.71
CA VAL A 4 8.96 -34.78 90.51
C VAL A 4 8.15 -35.97 89.89
N LEU A 5 8.84 -36.56 88.88
CA LEU A 5 8.82 -37.96 88.38
C LEU A 5 7.75 -38.34 87.39
N SER A 6 7.93 -39.15 86.39
CA SER A 6 8.98 -40.11 85.97
C SER A 6 8.72 -40.59 84.55
N ARG A 7 9.75 -40.97 83.84
CA ARG A 7 9.73 -41.83 82.62
C ARG A 7 9.31 -43.26 82.93
N PRO A 8 9.05 -44.21 82.02
CA PRO A 8 9.79 -44.49 80.81
C PRO A 8 9.09 -45.25 79.63
N PHE A 9 9.77 -45.33 78.51
CA PHE A 9 10.00 -46.51 77.65
C PHE A 9 9.06 -46.88 76.48
N ARG A 10 9.69 -46.88 75.30
CA ARG A 10 9.71 -47.85 74.13
C ARG A 10 8.46 -47.98 73.27
N SER A 11 8.54 -47.78 71.93
CA SER A 11 9.07 -48.76 71.01
C SER A 11 9.08 -48.27 69.56
N LEU A 12 10.01 -48.74 68.74
CA LEU A 12 10.23 -48.57 67.30
C LEU A 12 9.01 -48.94 66.47
N ALA A 13 8.69 -48.21 65.47
CA ALA A 13 8.24 -48.71 64.18
C ALA A 13 8.59 -47.72 63.11
N GLY A 14 9.52 -48.01 62.23
CA GLY A 14 9.90 -47.24 61.05
C GLY A 14 8.81 -47.34 59.97
N LEU A 15 8.51 -46.23 59.36
CA LEU A 15 7.80 -46.18 58.08
C LEU A 15 8.54 -45.20 57.16
N ALA A 16 9.13 -45.79 56.14
CA ALA A 16 9.76 -45.09 55.06
C ALA A 16 8.72 -44.34 54.25
N PHE A 17 8.76 -42.98 54.27
CA PHE A 17 8.04 -42.14 53.31
C PHE A 17 8.89 -41.99 52.07
N GLY A 18 8.53 -42.73 51.02
CA GLY A 18 9.05 -42.53 49.68
C GLY A 18 8.55 -41.18 49.14
N LEU A 19 9.48 -40.24 48.93
CA LEU A 19 9.22 -39.03 48.14
C LEU A 19 9.02 -39.42 46.69
N LEU A 20 7.77 -39.49 46.20
CA LEU A 20 7.46 -39.45 44.78
C LEU A 20 7.52 -37.96 44.32
N ALA A 21 8.65 -37.53 43.84
CA ALA A 21 8.76 -36.26 43.09
C ALA A 21 8.11 -36.47 41.73
N ALA A 22 6.82 -36.14 41.62
CA ALA A 22 6.15 -35.97 40.32
C ALA A 22 6.74 -34.74 39.63
N ALA A 23 7.66 -34.98 38.70
CA ALA A 23 8.12 -33.95 37.76
C ALA A 23 6.91 -33.56 36.89
N PHE A 24 6.20 -32.49 37.24
CA PHE A 24 5.35 -31.75 36.32
C PHE A 24 6.28 -31.09 35.32
N ALA A 25 6.64 -31.78 34.24
CA ALA A 25 7.08 -31.16 33.01
C ALA A 25 5.86 -30.42 32.46
N GLY A 26 5.73 -29.16 32.84
CA GLY A 26 4.81 -28.23 32.20
C GLY A 26 5.27 -28.06 30.76
N ALA A 27 4.77 -28.90 29.87
CA ALA A 27 4.76 -28.59 28.47
C ALA A 27 3.88 -27.33 28.36
N THR A 28 4.50 -26.16 28.27
CA THR A 28 3.90 -24.99 27.69
C THR A 28 3.61 -25.34 26.25
N GLY A 29 2.49 -25.99 26.01
CA GLY A 29 1.96 -26.18 24.69
C GLY A 29 1.75 -24.78 24.12
N VAL A 30 2.58 -24.41 23.18
CA VAL A 30 2.26 -23.30 22.27
C VAL A 30 0.91 -23.70 21.67
N HIS A 31 -0.16 -23.12 22.16
CA HIS A 31 -1.47 -23.30 21.55
C HIS A 31 -1.33 -22.76 20.12
N ALA A 32 -1.32 -23.66 19.16
CA ALA A 32 -1.35 -23.27 17.76
C ALA A 32 -2.61 -22.41 17.55
N LYS A 33 -2.45 -21.19 17.03
CA LYS A 33 -3.58 -20.30 16.73
C LYS A 33 -4.59 -21.07 15.88
N GLU A 34 -5.88 -20.96 16.21
CA GLU A 34 -6.95 -21.60 15.43
C GLU A 34 -7.17 -20.91 14.07
N GLN A 35 -6.82 -19.63 13.98
CA GLN A 35 -6.98 -18.79 12.79
C GLN A 35 -5.71 -17.99 12.51
N VAL A 36 -5.52 -17.62 11.24
CA VAL A 36 -4.54 -16.60 10.83
C VAL A 36 -5.21 -15.23 10.92
N VAL A 37 -4.54 -14.25 11.50
CA VAL A 37 -5.12 -12.94 11.75
C VAL A 37 -4.50 -11.89 10.83
N VAL A 38 -5.34 -11.31 9.96
CA VAL A 38 -5.04 -10.12 9.16
C VAL A 38 -5.72 -8.93 9.82
N CYS A 39 -4.94 -7.97 10.31
CA CYS A 39 -5.46 -6.73 10.86
C CYS A 39 -5.28 -5.59 9.87
N THR A 40 -6.33 -4.82 9.61
CA THR A 40 -6.29 -3.68 8.67
C THR A 40 -6.67 -2.38 9.37
N ILE A 41 -5.98 -1.30 9.04
CA ILE A 41 -6.25 0.05 9.54
C ILE A 41 -6.31 0.99 8.34
N ASP A 42 -7.51 1.42 7.97
CA ASP A 42 -7.75 2.32 6.84
C ASP A 42 -8.74 3.41 7.22
N ASP A 43 -8.79 4.49 6.45
CA ASP A 43 -9.77 5.55 6.66
C ASP A 43 -11.13 5.12 6.12
N LEU A 44 -11.99 4.64 6.99
CA LEU A 44 -13.38 4.34 6.68
C LEU A 44 -14.27 5.57 6.87
N SER A 45 -13.76 6.54 7.61
CA SER A 45 -14.29 7.89 7.77
C SER A 45 -13.14 8.90 7.74
N GLY A 46 -13.45 10.22 7.72
CA GLY A 46 -12.45 11.28 7.61
C GLY A 46 -12.13 11.67 6.16
N ASP A 47 -11.09 12.50 5.99
CA ASP A 47 -10.81 13.22 4.74
C ASP A 47 -10.43 12.30 3.57
N PHE A 48 -9.83 11.14 3.85
CA PHE A 48 -9.37 10.20 2.83
C PHE A 48 -10.27 8.98 2.64
N SER A 49 -11.45 8.95 3.27
CA SER A 49 -12.33 7.77 3.27
C SER A 49 -12.78 7.33 1.87
N ILE A 50 -13.03 8.27 0.96
CA ILE A 50 -13.43 7.96 -0.42
C ILE A 50 -12.36 7.12 -1.12
N MET A 51 -11.08 7.41 -0.88
CA MET A 51 -9.94 6.75 -1.49
C MET A 51 -9.55 5.47 -0.72
N ALA A 52 -9.62 5.48 0.61
CA ALA A 52 -9.14 4.37 1.43
C ALA A 52 -10.15 3.22 1.59
N THR A 53 -11.45 3.52 1.72
CA THR A 53 -12.50 2.49 1.89
C THR A 53 -12.46 1.38 0.82
N PRO A 54 -12.20 1.63 -0.47
CA PRO A 54 -12.16 0.58 -1.48
C PRO A 54 -11.16 -0.56 -1.16
N LYS A 55 -10.09 -0.32 -0.40
CA LYS A 55 -9.16 -1.38 0.03
C LYS A 55 -9.88 -2.49 0.81
N THR A 56 -10.85 -2.10 1.66
CA THR A 56 -11.60 -3.06 2.49
C THR A 56 -12.41 -4.03 1.64
N TYR A 57 -12.91 -3.60 0.49
CA TYR A 57 -13.60 -4.49 -0.44
C TYR A 57 -12.67 -5.58 -0.98
N GLY A 58 -11.44 -5.19 -1.34
CA GLY A 58 -10.41 -6.12 -1.77
C GLY A 58 -10.01 -7.12 -0.70
N TYR A 59 -9.79 -6.68 0.53
CA TYR A 59 -9.48 -7.56 1.67
C TYR A 59 -10.60 -8.58 1.89
N GLN A 60 -11.84 -8.10 1.99
CA GLN A 60 -13.00 -8.96 2.27
C GLN A 60 -13.22 -9.99 1.16
N LEU A 61 -13.08 -9.60 -0.11
CA LEU A 61 -13.19 -10.54 -1.23
C LEU A 61 -12.08 -11.60 -1.18
N ALA A 62 -10.83 -11.19 -0.99
CA ALA A 62 -9.70 -12.12 -0.92
C ALA A 62 -9.83 -13.11 0.24
N VAL A 63 -10.18 -12.60 1.44
CA VAL A 63 -10.41 -13.44 2.63
C VAL A 63 -11.57 -14.42 2.39
N LYS A 64 -12.68 -13.94 1.80
CA LYS A 64 -13.81 -14.81 1.46
C LYS A 64 -13.39 -15.95 0.55
N GLU A 65 -12.71 -15.64 -0.56
CA GLU A 65 -12.28 -16.67 -1.52
C GLU A 65 -11.32 -17.70 -0.91
N ILE A 66 -10.38 -17.26 -0.07
CA ILE A 66 -9.44 -18.14 0.61
C ILE A 66 -10.18 -19.03 1.61
N ASN A 67 -11.07 -18.45 2.41
CA ASN A 67 -11.83 -19.18 3.43
C ASN A 67 -12.85 -20.15 2.81
N ASP A 68 -13.50 -19.80 1.72
CA ASP A 68 -14.39 -20.69 0.95
C ASP A 68 -13.63 -21.90 0.38
N ALA A 69 -12.34 -21.73 0.05
CA ALA A 69 -11.44 -22.81 -0.37
C ALA A 69 -10.90 -23.67 0.82
N GLY A 70 -11.32 -23.35 2.03
CA GLY A 70 -10.97 -24.06 3.27
C GLY A 70 -9.81 -23.43 4.04
N GLY A 71 -9.39 -22.20 3.70
CA GLY A 71 -8.35 -21.45 4.40
C GLY A 71 -6.93 -21.71 3.88
N VAL A 72 -5.95 -21.17 4.57
CA VAL A 72 -4.52 -21.27 4.29
C VAL A 72 -3.98 -22.62 4.75
N GLN A 73 -3.26 -23.35 3.88
CA GLN A 73 -2.63 -24.62 4.19
C GLN A 73 -1.31 -24.42 4.93
N LEU A 74 -1.26 -24.73 6.21
CA LEU A 74 -0.04 -24.73 7.03
C LEU A 74 0.41 -26.16 7.33
N LYS A 75 1.60 -26.31 7.95
CA LYS A 75 2.14 -27.64 8.33
C LYS A 75 1.25 -28.36 9.36
N ASP A 76 0.59 -27.60 10.22
CA ASP A 76 -0.31 -28.12 11.29
C ASP A 76 -1.78 -28.19 10.85
N GLY A 77 -2.07 -27.96 9.57
CA GLY A 77 -3.41 -28.04 8.99
C GLY A 77 -3.89 -26.76 8.33
N LYS A 78 -5.12 -26.78 7.81
CA LYS A 78 -5.75 -25.61 7.22
C LYS A 78 -6.28 -24.68 8.31
N LYS A 79 -6.07 -23.38 8.13
CA LYS A 79 -6.56 -22.33 9.03
C LYS A 79 -7.31 -21.26 8.25
N LEU A 80 -8.46 -20.86 8.76
CA LEU A 80 -9.21 -19.74 8.19
C LEU A 80 -8.52 -18.42 8.54
N ILE A 81 -8.68 -17.44 7.68
CA ILE A 81 -8.25 -16.07 7.94
C ILE A 81 -9.34 -15.33 8.70
N LYS A 82 -8.98 -14.78 9.86
CA LYS A 82 -9.76 -13.77 10.57
C LYS A 82 -9.33 -12.39 10.11
N LEU A 83 -10.24 -11.63 9.49
CA LEU A 83 -10.03 -10.23 9.14
C LEU A 83 -10.53 -9.33 10.27
N VAL A 84 -9.65 -8.53 10.81
CA VAL A 84 -9.95 -7.46 11.77
C VAL A 84 -9.75 -6.12 11.05
N THR A 85 -10.74 -5.23 11.11
CA THR A 85 -10.68 -3.94 10.40
C THR A 85 -10.98 -2.80 11.36
N TYR A 86 -10.12 -1.80 11.36
CA TYR A 86 -10.24 -0.58 12.15
C TYR A 86 -10.32 0.66 11.27
N ASP A 87 -11.07 1.64 11.75
CA ASP A 87 -11.20 2.97 11.14
C ASP A 87 -10.13 3.92 11.70
N GLY A 88 -9.20 4.34 10.86
CA GLY A 88 -8.13 5.30 11.17
C GLY A 88 -8.61 6.72 11.31
N GLN A 89 -9.74 7.10 10.68
CA GLN A 89 -10.39 8.41 10.73
C GLN A 89 -9.50 9.57 10.23
N SER A 90 -8.53 9.28 9.37
CA SER A 90 -7.51 10.23 8.91
C SER A 90 -6.73 10.91 10.06
N ASP A 91 -6.60 10.21 11.20
CA ASP A 91 -5.89 10.68 12.40
C ASP A 91 -4.61 9.87 12.63
N ILE A 92 -3.46 10.50 12.44
CA ILE A 92 -2.13 9.89 12.57
C ILE A 92 -1.93 9.22 13.94
N LYS A 93 -2.39 9.86 15.03
CA LYS A 93 -2.26 9.31 16.38
C LYS A 93 -3.09 8.05 16.55
N ARG A 94 -4.29 8.03 15.97
CA ARG A 94 -5.17 6.87 15.99
C ARG A 94 -4.57 5.67 15.24
N TYR A 95 -3.87 5.89 14.14
CA TYR A 95 -3.12 4.83 13.45
C TYR A 95 -2.09 4.15 14.33
N GLN A 96 -1.36 4.92 15.16
CA GLN A 96 -0.41 4.38 16.12
C GLN A 96 -1.12 3.54 17.20
N GLU A 97 -2.21 4.04 17.78
CA GLU A 97 -2.98 3.36 18.83
C GLU A 97 -3.60 2.06 18.30
N LEU A 98 -4.17 2.10 17.09
CA LEU A 98 -4.77 0.93 16.46
C LEU A 98 -3.73 -0.11 16.04
N ALA A 99 -2.53 0.31 15.61
CA ALA A 99 -1.44 -0.62 15.34
C ALA A 99 -1.04 -1.41 16.60
N GLN A 100 -0.95 -0.76 17.76
CA GLN A 100 -0.73 -1.45 19.04
C GLN A 100 -1.86 -2.44 19.36
N LYS A 101 -3.11 -2.06 19.11
CA LYS A 101 -4.25 -2.95 19.29
C LYS A 101 -4.20 -4.17 18.38
N CYS A 102 -3.88 -4.00 17.09
CA CYS A 102 -3.66 -5.13 16.18
C CYS A 102 -2.62 -6.11 16.70
N ILE A 103 -1.51 -5.58 17.28
CA ILE A 103 -0.40 -6.41 17.75
C ILE A 103 -0.74 -7.14 19.05
N PHE A 104 -1.23 -6.41 20.05
CA PHE A 104 -1.32 -6.93 21.43
C PHE A 104 -2.69 -7.50 21.78
N ASP A 105 -3.78 -6.95 21.22
CA ASP A 105 -5.14 -7.42 21.52
C ASP A 105 -5.62 -8.47 20.52
N ASP A 106 -5.32 -8.24 19.21
CA ASP A 106 -5.76 -9.14 18.14
C ASP A 106 -4.71 -10.18 17.76
N GLU A 107 -3.46 -10.05 18.22
CA GLU A 107 -2.32 -10.92 17.91
C GLU A 107 -2.14 -11.11 16.38
N ALA A 108 -2.16 -10.02 15.64
CA ALA A 108 -2.12 -10.04 14.18
C ALA A 108 -0.85 -10.70 13.65
N ASP A 109 -0.99 -11.57 12.65
CA ASP A 109 0.12 -12.15 11.90
C ASP A 109 0.65 -11.18 10.82
N VAL A 110 -0.19 -10.23 10.39
CA VAL A 110 0.17 -9.11 9.52
C VAL A 110 -0.72 -7.91 9.84
N VAL A 111 -0.14 -6.72 9.80
CA VAL A 111 -0.87 -5.45 9.86
C VAL A 111 -0.78 -4.73 8.52
N MET A 112 -1.92 -4.48 7.90
CA MET A 112 -2.05 -3.76 6.63
C MET A 112 -2.61 -2.37 6.92
N ALA A 113 -1.85 -1.28 6.64
CA ALA A 113 -2.29 0.01 7.12
C ALA A 113 -1.85 1.22 6.27
N GLY A 114 -2.66 2.27 6.40
CA GLY A 114 -2.41 3.64 5.95
C GLY A 114 -2.83 3.92 4.52
N TYR A 115 -3.35 5.13 4.32
CA TYR A 115 -3.55 5.73 3.00
C TYR A 115 -2.41 6.72 2.70
N THR A 116 -2.17 7.68 3.57
CA THR A 116 -1.06 8.63 3.42
C THR A 116 0.28 8.09 3.94
N GLY A 117 1.40 8.68 3.49
CA GLY A 117 2.72 8.35 4.01
C GLY A 117 2.87 8.60 5.52
N ALA A 118 2.17 9.61 6.07
CA ALA A 118 2.20 9.91 7.49
C ALA A 118 1.49 8.84 8.33
N GLU A 119 0.32 8.40 7.92
CA GLU A 119 -0.44 7.31 8.54
C GLU A 119 0.33 5.99 8.46
N ARG A 120 0.87 5.69 7.26
CA ARG A 120 1.76 4.54 7.08
C ARG A 120 2.89 4.53 8.10
N GLU A 121 3.64 5.64 8.23
CA GLU A 121 4.78 5.70 9.14
C GLU A 121 4.37 5.60 10.60
N ALA A 122 3.21 6.13 10.99
CA ALA A 122 2.69 6.01 12.35
C ALA A 122 2.40 4.54 12.72
N ALA A 123 1.72 3.80 11.84
CA ALA A 123 1.44 2.38 12.05
C ALA A 123 2.71 1.54 11.89
N ARG A 124 3.49 1.74 10.82
CA ARG A 124 4.69 0.96 10.48
C ARG A 124 5.70 0.90 11.63
N ARG A 125 6.00 2.04 12.25
CA ARG A 125 6.98 2.11 13.34
C ARG A 125 6.57 1.25 14.54
N GLU A 126 5.29 1.20 14.88
CA GLU A 126 4.80 0.34 15.95
C GLU A 126 4.88 -1.14 15.55
N VAL A 127 4.46 -1.47 14.34
CA VAL A 127 4.39 -2.85 13.84
C VAL A 127 5.79 -3.45 13.71
N THR A 128 6.69 -2.77 13.02
CA THR A 128 8.04 -3.30 12.74
C THR A 128 8.93 -3.36 13.99
N ARG A 129 8.77 -2.40 14.94
CA ARG A 129 9.45 -2.46 16.24
C ARG A 129 9.08 -3.72 17.04
N ASN A 130 7.86 -4.21 16.88
CA ASN A 130 7.37 -5.43 17.51
C ASN A 130 7.60 -6.69 16.62
N LYS A 131 8.36 -6.56 15.53
CA LYS A 131 8.71 -7.64 14.61
C LYS A 131 7.48 -8.35 14.02
N VAL A 132 6.42 -7.61 13.74
CA VAL A 132 5.26 -8.05 12.99
C VAL A 132 5.39 -7.57 11.56
N ILE A 133 4.88 -8.33 10.59
CA ILE A 133 4.88 -7.94 9.18
C ILE A 133 3.94 -6.77 9.00
N PHE A 134 4.48 -5.70 8.42
CA PHE A 134 3.73 -4.53 7.98
C PHE A 134 3.51 -4.57 6.48
N TRP A 135 2.31 -4.26 6.03
CA TRP A 135 2.00 -4.20 4.60
C TRP A 135 1.30 -2.90 4.24
N HIS A 136 1.85 -2.18 3.27
CA HIS A 136 1.24 -0.95 2.76
C HIS A 136 0.56 -1.20 1.42
N ASN A 137 -0.76 -1.01 1.39
CA ASN A 137 -1.61 -1.30 0.24
C ASN A 137 -2.06 -0.02 -0.44
N ASN A 138 -1.11 0.78 -0.84
CA ASN A 138 -1.36 2.04 -1.52
C ASN A 138 -0.23 2.34 -2.49
N GLN A 139 -0.46 3.30 -3.37
CA GLN A 139 0.63 3.99 -4.05
C GLN A 139 1.57 4.55 -2.98
N GLY A 140 2.85 4.41 -3.18
CA GLY A 140 3.84 4.84 -2.20
C GLY A 140 4.90 5.73 -2.82
N GLU A 141 5.65 6.42 -1.97
CA GLU A 141 6.81 7.22 -2.37
C GLU A 141 7.94 6.36 -2.91
N GLY A 142 7.88 5.03 -2.74
CA GLY A 142 8.93 4.10 -3.11
C GLY A 142 10.17 4.18 -2.23
N GLY A 143 11.13 3.30 -2.50
CA GLY A 143 12.46 3.35 -1.91
C GLY A 143 12.53 3.04 -0.40
N ILE A 144 11.46 2.51 0.20
CA ILE A 144 11.47 2.14 1.62
C ILE A 144 12.20 0.80 1.77
N ALA A 145 13.27 0.81 2.54
CA ALA A 145 14.08 -0.35 2.85
C ALA A 145 13.96 -0.70 4.34
N ASP A 146 13.00 -1.56 4.68
CA ASP A 146 12.72 -2.05 6.02
C ASP A 146 12.39 -3.54 5.98
N HIS A 147 13.03 -4.34 6.84
CA HIS A 147 12.96 -5.81 6.82
C HIS A 147 11.53 -6.35 6.98
N TYR A 148 10.72 -5.69 7.81
CA TYR A 148 9.36 -6.14 8.12
C TYR A 148 8.29 -5.49 7.23
N SER A 149 8.66 -4.63 6.28
CA SER A 149 7.72 -3.84 5.49
C SER A 149 7.63 -4.30 4.04
N PHE A 150 6.39 -4.52 3.56
CA PHE A 150 6.07 -4.94 2.20
C PHE A 150 5.03 -4.03 1.55
N PHE A 151 5.02 -3.97 0.21
CA PHE A 151 4.24 -2.99 -0.53
C PHE A 151 3.54 -3.64 -1.72
N SER A 152 2.22 -3.48 -1.83
CA SER A 152 1.43 -4.02 -2.95
C SER A 152 1.06 -3.00 -4.01
N GLY A 153 1.10 -1.73 -3.69
CA GLY A 153 0.87 -0.65 -4.66
C GLY A 153 2.10 -0.30 -5.48
N PRO A 154 1.93 0.47 -6.56
CA PRO A 154 3.04 0.88 -7.42
C PRO A 154 3.96 1.87 -6.71
N THR A 155 5.24 1.77 -7.03
CA THR A 155 6.22 2.82 -6.73
C THR A 155 6.10 3.97 -7.73
N PRO A 156 6.60 5.18 -7.41
CA PRO A 156 6.57 6.28 -8.37
C PRO A 156 7.34 5.97 -9.65
N GLU A 157 8.40 5.16 -9.60
CA GLU A 157 9.14 4.76 -10.80
C GLU A 157 8.25 3.99 -11.79
N GLN A 158 7.32 3.20 -11.27
CA GLN A 158 6.38 2.41 -12.08
C GLN A 158 5.25 3.27 -12.64
N GLN A 159 4.75 4.21 -11.85
CA GLN A 159 3.69 5.11 -12.28
C GLN A 159 4.21 6.21 -13.20
N VAL A 160 5.29 6.90 -12.75
CA VAL A 160 5.75 8.15 -13.37
C VAL A 160 6.55 7.89 -14.63
N LEU A 161 7.57 7.01 -14.58
CA LEU A 161 8.52 6.92 -15.68
C LEU A 161 7.87 6.48 -17.00
N PRO A 162 7.07 5.40 -17.08
CA PRO A 162 6.46 5.00 -18.34
C PRO A 162 5.45 6.02 -18.86
N ALA A 163 4.61 6.57 -17.97
CA ALA A 163 3.59 7.54 -18.34
C ALA A 163 4.20 8.84 -18.85
N LEU A 164 5.19 9.40 -18.15
CA LEU A 164 5.85 10.63 -18.57
C LEU A 164 6.68 10.45 -19.84
N LYS A 165 7.28 9.28 -20.03
CA LYS A 165 7.93 8.97 -21.31
C LYS A 165 6.92 9.10 -22.46
N TRP A 166 5.75 8.49 -22.30
CA TRP A 166 4.69 8.57 -23.30
C TRP A 166 4.20 10.01 -23.49
N MET A 167 4.00 10.77 -22.41
CA MET A 167 3.59 12.19 -22.50
C MET A 167 4.62 13.04 -23.24
N ILE A 168 5.91 12.87 -22.96
CA ILE A 168 7.01 13.59 -23.64
C ILE A 168 7.06 13.22 -25.12
N ASP A 169 6.94 11.94 -25.45
CA ASP A 169 7.00 11.46 -26.83
C ASP A 169 5.82 11.94 -27.67
N ASN A 170 4.64 12.17 -27.08
CA ASN A 170 3.42 12.49 -27.81
C ASN A 170 3.00 13.97 -27.73
N TYR A 171 3.35 14.69 -26.67
CA TYR A 171 2.96 16.09 -26.50
C TYR A 171 4.12 17.07 -26.61
N GLY A 172 5.33 16.68 -26.25
CA GLY A 172 6.50 17.54 -26.29
C GLY A 172 7.30 17.54 -25.01
N LYS A 173 8.35 18.38 -24.96
CA LYS A 173 9.40 18.31 -23.94
C LYS A 173 9.28 19.33 -22.82
N ARG A 174 8.36 20.29 -22.94
CA ARG A 174 8.18 21.36 -21.96
C ARG A 174 7.05 21.00 -21.03
N LEU A 175 7.37 20.69 -19.78
CA LEU A 175 6.39 20.28 -18.79
C LEU A 175 6.43 21.15 -17.55
N ILE A 176 5.34 21.14 -16.81
CA ILE A 176 5.25 21.71 -15.46
C ILE A 176 4.78 20.64 -14.48
N TYR A 177 5.12 20.85 -13.21
CA TYR A 177 4.60 20.08 -12.09
C TYR A 177 3.86 20.99 -11.11
N ILE A 178 2.67 20.57 -10.68
CA ILE A 178 1.97 21.12 -9.51
C ILE A 178 1.51 19.98 -8.60
N GLY A 179 1.73 20.12 -7.31
CA GLY A 179 1.36 19.11 -6.33
C GLY A 179 0.92 19.68 -5.00
N ALA A 180 0.17 18.90 -4.22
CA ALA A 180 -0.08 19.23 -2.83
C ALA A 180 1.23 19.14 -2.02
N ASP A 181 1.37 20.00 -1.01
CA ASP A 181 2.59 20.10 -0.20
C ASP A 181 2.63 19.03 0.90
N TYR A 182 2.85 17.79 0.50
CA TYR A 182 3.11 16.67 1.41
C TYR A 182 4.04 15.62 0.78
N ASN A 183 4.51 14.68 1.60
CA ASN A 183 5.60 13.76 1.23
C ASN A 183 5.40 13.05 -0.10
N PHE A 184 4.22 12.49 -0.34
CA PHE A 184 3.95 11.73 -1.57
C PHE A 184 4.07 12.62 -2.82
N CYS A 185 3.38 13.77 -2.87
CA CYS A 185 3.46 14.65 -4.03
C CYS A 185 4.85 15.28 -4.20
N ARG A 186 5.60 15.50 -3.12
CA ARG A 186 7.02 15.89 -3.21
C ARG A 186 7.88 14.79 -3.83
N ALA A 187 7.63 13.52 -3.50
CA ALA A 187 8.31 12.39 -4.13
C ALA A 187 7.94 12.27 -5.62
N ILE A 188 6.66 12.40 -5.97
CA ILE A 188 6.21 12.41 -7.38
C ILE A 188 6.88 13.56 -8.16
N GLY A 189 7.04 14.75 -7.56
CA GLY A 189 7.77 15.85 -8.19
C GLY A 189 9.24 15.51 -8.45
N GLN A 190 9.91 14.82 -7.53
CA GLN A 190 11.29 14.36 -7.72
C GLN A 190 11.37 13.31 -8.85
N TRP A 191 10.44 12.38 -8.92
CA TRP A 191 10.34 11.41 -10.02
C TRP A 191 9.98 12.06 -11.34
N THR A 192 9.14 13.10 -11.35
CA THR A 192 8.85 13.91 -12.52
C THR A 192 10.10 14.61 -13.04
N ARG A 193 10.91 15.18 -12.15
CA ARG A 193 12.21 15.78 -12.50
C ARG A 193 13.17 14.74 -13.06
N THR A 194 13.22 13.55 -12.46
CA THR A 194 14.01 12.43 -12.97
C THR A 194 13.56 12.02 -14.37
N ALA A 195 12.25 11.86 -14.60
CA ALA A 195 11.70 11.53 -15.91
C ALA A 195 12.04 12.62 -16.96
N ALA A 196 11.91 13.91 -16.60
CA ALA A 196 12.30 15.01 -17.46
C ALA A 196 13.79 14.91 -17.85
N GLY A 197 14.67 14.67 -16.87
CA GLY A 197 16.10 14.48 -17.12
C GLY A 197 16.41 13.28 -18.02
N LEU A 198 15.81 12.12 -17.72
CA LEU A 198 16.04 10.87 -18.46
C LEU A 198 15.56 10.95 -19.92
N TYR A 199 14.44 11.65 -20.19
CA TYR A 199 13.80 11.67 -21.51
C TYR A 199 14.00 12.98 -22.27
N GLY A 200 14.91 13.83 -21.77
CA GLY A 200 15.30 15.09 -22.43
C GLY A 200 14.17 16.12 -22.42
N GLY A 201 13.29 16.06 -21.43
CA GLY A 201 12.28 17.07 -21.15
C GLY A 201 12.86 18.22 -20.31
N LYS A 202 12.09 19.31 -20.20
CA LYS A 202 12.42 20.48 -19.41
C LYS A 202 11.25 20.79 -18.45
N LEU A 203 11.52 20.73 -17.16
CA LEU A 203 10.57 21.12 -16.11
C LEU A 203 10.61 22.65 -15.97
N GLU A 204 9.61 23.36 -16.52
CA GLU A 204 9.54 24.81 -16.55
C GLU A 204 8.99 25.43 -15.26
N MET A 205 8.23 24.63 -14.48
CA MET A 205 7.66 25.01 -13.19
C MET A 205 7.55 23.76 -12.30
N ASP A 206 7.87 23.90 -11.01
CA ASP A 206 7.81 22.85 -10.00
C ASP A 206 7.29 23.49 -8.71
N GLU A 207 5.97 23.42 -8.48
CA GLU A 207 5.33 24.15 -7.38
C GLU A 207 4.46 23.24 -6.52
N TYR A 208 4.48 23.50 -5.21
CA TYR A 208 3.75 22.77 -4.20
C TYR A 208 2.83 23.70 -3.43
N PHE A 209 1.61 23.25 -3.18
CA PHE A 209 0.55 24.04 -2.57
C PHE A 209 0.06 23.42 -1.28
N PRO A 210 -0.07 24.18 -0.19
CA PRO A 210 -0.60 23.65 1.06
C PRO A 210 -2.05 23.18 0.89
N PHE A 211 -2.46 22.21 1.72
CA PHE A 211 -3.85 21.76 1.73
C PHE A 211 -4.81 22.91 1.98
N GLY A 212 -5.98 22.88 1.33
CA GLY A 212 -7.02 23.88 1.49
C GLY A 212 -6.90 25.12 0.59
N VAL A 213 -5.96 25.16 -0.35
CA VAL A 213 -5.91 26.24 -1.35
C VAL A 213 -7.17 26.21 -2.20
N SER A 214 -7.88 27.36 -2.24
CA SER A 214 -9.14 27.52 -2.97
C SER A 214 -9.06 28.49 -4.16
N GLN A 215 -8.00 29.30 -4.25
CA GLN A 215 -7.82 30.32 -5.28
C GLN A 215 -6.64 29.95 -6.18
N TRP A 216 -6.94 29.67 -7.46
CA TRP A 216 -5.96 29.14 -8.41
C TRP A 216 -5.64 30.07 -9.58
N GLN A 217 -6.29 31.24 -9.65
CA GLN A 217 -6.15 32.13 -10.81
C GLN A 217 -4.68 32.50 -11.11
N ALA A 218 -3.91 32.86 -10.08
CA ALA A 218 -2.50 33.22 -10.27
C ALA A 218 -1.66 32.06 -10.85
N THR A 219 -1.92 30.82 -10.40
CA THR A 219 -1.25 29.61 -10.93
C THR A 219 -1.70 29.35 -12.36
N ILE A 220 -2.98 29.48 -12.66
CA ILE A 220 -3.55 29.31 -14.01
C ILE A 220 -2.94 30.34 -14.98
N ASP A 221 -2.88 31.61 -14.59
CA ASP A 221 -2.26 32.69 -15.41
C ASP A 221 -0.77 32.37 -15.69
N LYS A 222 -0.05 31.86 -14.70
CA LYS A 222 1.33 31.45 -14.83
C LYS A 222 1.48 30.29 -15.84
N ILE A 223 0.62 29.27 -15.76
CA ILE A 223 0.60 28.15 -16.70
C ILE A 223 0.31 28.64 -18.13
N GLN A 224 -0.71 29.52 -18.29
CA GLN A 224 -1.05 30.12 -19.58
C GLN A 224 0.09 30.96 -20.17
N LYS A 225 0.90 31.60 -19.33
CA LYS A 225 2.09 32.37 -19.76
C LYS A 225 3.25 31.45 -20.16
N ILE A 226 3.51 30.36 -19.41
CA ILE A 226 4.57 29.38 -19.69
C ILE A 226 4.25 28.61 -20.98
N LYS A 227 3.00 28.28 -21.24
CA LYS A 227 2.53 27.45 -22.36
C LYS A 227 3.29 26.14 -22.43
N PRO A 228 3.24 25.29 -21.40
CA PRO A 228 3.88 23.99 -21.44
C PRO A 228 3.19 23.09 -22.45
N ASP A 229 3.91 22.06 -22.92
CA ASP A 229 3.35 21.07 -23.83
C ASP A 229 2.35 20.16 -23.10
N PHE A 230 2.61 19.90 -21.81
CA PHE A 230 1.67 19.21 -20.88
C PHE A 230 1.96 19.55 -19.42
N GLN A 231 1.05 19.16 -18.55
CA GLN A 231 1.11 19.38 -17.12
C GLN A 231 1.16 18.03 -16.37
N VAL A 232 1.88 18.00 -15.26
CA VAL A 232 1.93 16.87 -14.33
C VAL A 232 1.29 17.32 -13.01
N HIS A 233 0.26 16.62 -12.57
CA HIS A 233 -0.49 17.00 -11.39
C HIS A 233 -0.46 15.90 -10.33
N CYS A 234 -0.17 16.28 -9.08
CA CYS A 234 -0.39 15.52 -7.87
C CYS A 234 -1.22 16.37 -6.90
N LEU A 235 -2.43 16.77 -7.34
CA LEU A 235 -3.42 17.45 -6.50
C LEU A 235 -4.36 16.40 -5.91
N VAL A 236 -4.70 16.51 -4.64
CA VAL A 236 -5.53 15.53 -3.92
C VAL A 236 -6.70 16.21 -3.21
N GLY A 237 -7.79 15.46 -2.99
CA GLY A 237 -8.91 15.95 -2.18
C GLY A 237 -9.50 17.27 -2.66
N ALA A 238 -9.52 18.25 -1.75
CA ALA A 238 -10.15 19.56 -1.97
C ALA A 238 -9.46 20.40 -3.07
N GLU A 239 -8.13 20.25 -3.27
CA GLU A 239 -7.39 20.97 -4.30
C GLU A 239 -7.89 20.61 -5.70
N GLN A 240 -8.22 19.35 -5.97
CA GLN A 240 -8.79 18.93 -7.25
C GLN A 240 -10.14 19.61 -7.51
N VAL A 241 -11.01 19.61 -6.50
CA VAL A 241 -12.34 20.19 -6.57
C VAL A 241 -12.30 21.70 -6.88
N GLN A 242 -11.24 22.38 -6.44
CA GLN A 242 -11.07 23.82 -6.67
C GLN A 242 -10.32 24.14 -7.96
N PHE A 243 -9.25 23.40 -8.27
CA PHE A 243 -8.38 23.69 -9.41
C PHE A 243 -9.07 23.42 -10.76
N TYR A 244 -9.58 22.20 -10.95
CA TYR A 244 -10.03 21.78 -12.29
C TYR A 244 -11.20 22.61 -12.83
N PRO A 245 -12.26 22.97 -12.05
CA PRO A 245 -13.30 23.86 -12.53
C PRO A 245 -12.79 25.27 -12.88
N GLN A 246 -11.85 25.83 -12.09
CA GLN A 246 -11.26 27.15 -12.37
C GLN A 246 -10.40 27.10 -13.60
N ALA A 247 -9.59 26.06 -13.81
CA ALA A 247 -8.78 25.85 -15.00
C ALA A 247 -9.65 25.72 -16.26
N GLN A 248 -10.74 24.97 -16.18
CA GLN A 248 -11.73 24.85 -17.24
C GLN A 248 -12.39 26.21 -17.56
N ALA A 249 -12.86 26.93 -16.56
CA ALA A 249 -13.49 28.26 -16.73
C ALA A 249 -12.52 29.27 -17.35
N ALA A 250 -11.23 29.19 -17.04
CA ALA A 250 -10.18 30.00 -17.62
C ALA A 250 -9.75 29.54 -19.04
N GLY A 251 -10.35 28.46 -19.57
CA GLY A 251 -10.05 27.93 -20.89
C GLY A 251 -8.69 27.27 -21.02
N LEU A 252 -8.13 26.76 -19.92
CA LEU A 252 -6.85 26.04 -19.93
C LEU A 252 -7.05 24.65 -20.57
N LYS A 253 -6.46 24.43 -21.76
CA LYS A 253 -6.63 23.20 -22.56
C LYS A 253 -5.37 22.35 -22.65
N THR A 254 -4.30 22.76 -21.97
CA THR A 254 -3.05 22.00 -21.95
C THR A 254 -3.28 20.60 -21.40
N PRO A 255 -2.85 19.51 -22.06
CA PRO A 255 -2.99 18.16 -21.57
C PRO A 255 -2.44 18.00 -20.16
N VAL A 256 -3.12 17.22 -19.34
CA VAL A 256 -2.72 16.91 -17.97
C VAL A 256 -2.44 15.42 -17.86
N TRP A 257 -1.39 15.05 -17.15
CA TRP A 257 -1.25 13.72 -16.58
C TRP A 257 -1.34 13.82 -15.05
N SER A 258 -2.13 12.94 -14.43
CA SER A 258 -2.26 12.81 -12.98
C SER A 258 -2.15 11.35 -12.55
N ASN A 259 -1.39 11.10 -11.50
CA ASN A 259 -1.25 9.77 -10.93
C ASN A 259 -2.22 9.47 -9.78
N VAL A 260 -2.99 10.47 -9.34
CA VAL A 260 -3.89 10.34 -8.16
C VAL A 260 -5.35 10.60 -8.49
N THR A 261 -5.65 11.29 -9.59
CA THR A 261 -7.04 11.54 -10.01
C THR A 261 -7.58 10.29 -10.71
N ILE A 262 -8.78 9.86 -10.42
CA ILE A 262 -9.48 8.70 -11.00
C ILE A 262 -8.94 7.35 -10.50
N SER A 263 -7.64 7.11 -10.50
CA SER A 263 -7.06 5.85 -9.99
C SER A 263 -7.33 5.67 -8.51
N ASP A 264 -7.18 6.73 -7.74
CA ASP A 264 -7.42 6.72 -6.29
C ASP A 264 -8.92 6.79 -5.95
N GLY A 265 -9.64 7.65 -6.66
CA GLY A 265 -11.05 7.87 -6.43
C GLY A 265 -11.92 7.47 -7.62
N TYR A 266 -12.86 8.29 -7.94
CA TYR A 266 -13.70 8.18 -9.13
C TYR A 266 -14.15 9.58 -9.59
N GLU A 267 -13.19 10.50 -9.67
CA GLU A 267 -13.41 11.92 -9.93
C GLU A 267 -14.12 12.15 -11.27
N HIS A 268 -13.87 11.31 -12.27
CA HIS A 268 -14.56 11.35 -13.57
C HIS A 268 -16.07 11.12 -13.47
N LYS A 269 -16.56 10.52 -12.36
CA LYS A 269 -17.98 10.36 -12.05
C LYS A 269 -18.49 11.41 -11.07
N ARG A 270 -17.60 12.06 -10.33
CA ARG A 270 -17.95 13.09 -9.32
C ARG A 270 -18.00 14.49 -9.89
N PHE A 271 -17.14 14.79 -10.87
CA PHE A 271 -17.11 16.12 -11.50
C PHE A 271 -18.03 16.15 -12.71
N ALA A 272 -18.63 17.30 -12.93
CA ALA A 272 -19.46 17.51 -14.12
C ALA A 272 -18.59 17.58 -15.39
N PRO A 273 -18.91 16.84 -16.45
CA PRO A 273 -18.25 17.00 -17.73
C PRO A 273 -18.38 18.44 -18.26
N PRO A 274 -17.35 18.97 -18.97
CA PRO A 274 -16.10 18.35 -19.35
C PRO A 274 -14.89 18.74 -18.46
N THR A 275 -15.09 18.90 -17.14
CA THR A 275 -14.07 19.44 -16.21
C THR A 275 -12.72 18.71 -16.27
N LEU A 276 -12.72 17.39 -16.47
CA LEU A 276 -11.51 16.55 -16.55
C LEU A 276 -11.14 16.18 -17.98
N ALA A 277 -11.76 16.78 -19.00
CA ALA A 277 -11.44 16.48 -20.40
C ALA A 277 -9.95 16.69 -20.71
N ASN A 278 -9.36 15.78 -21.50
CA ASN A 278 -7.93 15.73 -21.83
C ASN A 278 -6.97 15.38 -20.68
N MET A 279 -7.48 14.96 -19.53
CA MET A 279 -6.66 14.38 -18.49
C MET A 279 -6.20 12.97 -18.89
N HIS A 280 -4.97 12.63 -18.57
CA HIS A 280 -4.39 11.30 -18.69
C HIS A 280 -4.16 10.74 -17.28
N VAL A 281 -4.44 9.46 -17.11
CA VAL A 281 -4.20 8.72 -15.85
C VAL A 281 -3.52 7.40 -16.15
N SER A 282 -2.65 6.95 -15.25
CA SER A 282 -1.87 5.72 -15.46
C SER A 282 -2.03 4.71 -14.32
N PRO A 283 -3.24 4.19 -14.08
CA PRO A 283 -3.49 3.23 -13.02
C PRO A 283 -2.85 1.85 -13.30
N GLY A 284 -2.52 1.13 -12.23
CA GLY A 284 -2.25 -0.29 -12.30
C GLY A 284 -3.52 -1.11 -12.55
N TYR A 285 -4.65 -0.65 -11.97
CA TYR A 285 -5.97 -1.21 -12.16
C TYR A 285 -7.07 -0.17 -11.95
N ILE A 286 -8.06 -0.18 -12.81
CA ILE A 286 -9.40 0.39 -12.65
C ILE A 286 -10.38 -0.54 -13.40
N GLU A 287 -11.68 -0.45 -13.13
CA GLU A 287 -12.65 -1.39 -13.73
C GLU A 287 -12.71 -1.34 -15.27
N ASP A 288 -12.17 -0.27 -15.88
CA ASP A 288 -12.04 -0.09 -17.33
C ASP A 288 -10.82 -0.83 -17.93
N VAL A 289 -9.91 -1.35 -17.10
CA VAL A 289 -8.75 -2.13 -17.57
C VAL A 289 -9.24 -3.43 -18.21
N PRO A 290 -8.82 -3.72 -19.46
CA PRO A 290 -9.25 -4.90 -20.18
C PRO A 290 -8.69 -6.19 -19.56
N GLY A 291 -9.32 -7.32 -19.93
CA GLY A 291 -8.88 -8.66 -19.55
C GLY A 291 -9.84 -9.37 -18.59
N ASP A 292 -9.79 -10.70 -18.64
CA ASP A 292 -10.76 -11.53 -17.90
C ASP A 292 -10.58 -11.45 -16.38
N ALA A 293 -9.33 -11.40 -15.90
CA ALA A 293 -9.05 -11.25 -14.47
C ALA A 293 -9.62 -9.93 -13.92
N SER A 294 -9.42 -8.82 -14.64
CA SER A 294 -9.95 -7.49 -14.29
C SER A 294 -11.48 -7.48 -14.22
N LYS A 295 -12.14 -8.05 -15.24
CA LYS A 295 -13.61 -8.14 -15.30
C LYS A 295 -14.18 -9.02 -14.21
N LYS A 296 -13.56 -10.18 -13.98
CA LYS A 296 -13.92 -11.10 -12.89
C LYS A 296 -13.86 -10.43 -11.53
N PHE A 297 -12.76 -9.74 -11.27
CA PHE A 297 -12.56 -9.02 -10.02
C PHE A 297 -13.63 -7.94 -9.80
N ALA A 298 -13.87 -7.06 -10.79
CA ALA A 298 -14.90 -6.03 -10.71
C ALA A 298 -16.30 -6.64 -10.47
N ALA A 299 -16.64 -7.73 -11.18
CA ALA A 299 -17.90 -8.42 -10.99
C ALA A 299 -18.04 -9.04 -9.59
N ALA A 300 -16.96 -9.62 -9.04
CA ALA A 300 -16.96 -10.19 -7.70
C ALA A 300 -17.11 -9.11 -6.61
N ILE A 301 -16.43 -7.98 -6.75
CA ILE A 301 -16.60 -6.82 -5.85
C ILE A 301 -18.06 -6.34 -5.89
N ARG A 302 -18.63 -6.13 -7.07
CA ARG A 302 -20.03 -5.66 -7.21
C ARG A 302 -21.06 -6.67 -6.69
N ALA A 303 -20.77 -7.95 -6.77
CA ALA A 303 -21.64 -9.00 -6.20
C ALA A 303 -21.67 -8.96 -4.66
N MET A 304 -20.54 -8.61 -4.02
CA MET A 304 -20.45 -8.46 -2.56
C MET A 304 -20.90 -7.07 -2.08
N PHE A 305 -20.66 -6.03 -2.88
CA PHE A 305 -20.91 -4.63 -2.56
C PHE A 305 -21.65 -3.94 -3.71
N PRO A 306 -22.98 -4.14 -3.81
CA PRO A 306 -23.77 -3.64 -4.96
C PRO A 306 -23.73 -2.13 -5.15
N ASP A 307 -23.53 -1.39 -4.04
CA ASP A 307 -23.53 0.08 -4.03
C ASP A 307 -22.15 0.70 -4.30
N VAL A 308 -21.12 -0.11 -4.61
CA VAL A 308 -19.80 0.43 -4.91
C VAL A 308 -19.86 1.31 -6.17
N PRO A 309 -19.48 2.60 -6.06
CA PRO A 309 -19.64 3.53 -7.19
C PRO A 309 -18.68 3.24 -8.34
N TYR A 310 -17.48 2.76 -8.01
CA TYR A 310 -16.42 2.46 -8.95
C TYR A 310 -15.38 1.53 -8.33
N VAL A 311 -14.90 0.53 -9.08
CA VAL A 311 -13.87 -0.40 -8.60
C VAL A 311 -12.50 0.08 -9.08
N ASN A 312 -11.74 0.62 -8.15
CA ASN A 312 -10.43 1.23 -8.42
C ASN A 312 -9.25 0.37 -7.94
N GLU A 313 -8.03 0.88 -8.13
CA GLU A 313 -6.80 0.15 -7.82
C GLU A 313 -6.62 -0.15 -6.33
N HIS A 314 -7.20 0.66 -5.42
CA HIS A 314 -7.11 0.37 -3.99
C HIS A 314 -7.79 -0.94 -3.61
N ALA A 315 -8.95 -1.24 -4.22
CA ALA A 315 -9.56 -2.56 -4.06
C ALA A 315 -8.63 -3.68 -4.59
N GLY A 316 -7.96 -3.42 -5.71
CA GLY A 316 -6.96 -4.33 -6.28
C GLY A 316 -5.76 -4.55 -5.34
N PHE A 317 -5.20 -3.48 -4.78
CA PHE A 317 -4.04 -3.57 -3.88
C PHE A 317 -4.36 -4.33 -2.59
N GLY A 318 -5.54 -4.10 -1.99
CA GLY A 318 -6.00 -4.87 -0.84
C GLY A 318 -6.17 -6.35 -1.16
N TYR A 319 -6.75 -6.66 -2.32
CA TYR A 319 -6.95 -8.04 -2.77
C TYR A 319 -5.62 -8.79 -2.96
N VAL A 320 -4.68 -8.22 -3.72
CA VAL A 320 -3.40 -8.89 -3.99
C VAL A 320 -2.54 -9.05 -2.74
N ALA A 321 -2.60 -8.11 -1.79
CA ALA A 321 -1.87 -8.19 -0.54
C ALA A 321 -2.28 -9.41 0.29
N VAL A 322 -3.58 -9.62 0.48
CA VAL A 322 -4.09 -10.79 1.21
C VAL A 322 -3.78 -12.10 0.48
N LYS A 323 -3.91 -12.12 -0.86
CA LYS A 323 -3.54 -13.29 -1.69
C LYS A 323 -2.04 -13.60 -1.59
N ALA A 324 -1.18 -12.58 -1.63
CA ALA A 324 0.26 -12.74 -1.51
C ALA A 324 0.66 -13.26 -0.12
N MET A 325 0.06 -12.72 0.94
CA MET A 325 0.30 -13.19 2.30
C MET A 325 -0.13 -14.66 2.49
N ALA A 326 -1.30 -15.04 1.98
CA ALA A 326 -1.76 -16.42 2.05
C ALA A 326 -0.76 -17.38 1.38
N LYS A 327 -0.28 -17.03 0.17
CA LYS A 327 0.73 -17.82 -0.54
C LYS A 327 2.06 -17.88 0.21
N ALA A 328 2.48 -16.80 0.86
CA ALA A 328 3.69 -16.77 1.67
C ALA A 328 3.58 -17.69 2.88
N TRP A 329 2.45 -17.67 3.60
CA TRP A 329 2.20 -18.58 4.71
C TRP A 329 2.13 -20.05 4.28
N GLU A 330 1.47 -20.35 3.15
CA GLU A 330 1.46 -21.69 2.57
C GLU A 330 2.88 -22.18 2.23
N LYS A 331 3.68 -21.30 1.61
CA LYS A 331 5.08 -21.60 1.24
C LYS A 331 5.97 -21.81 2.48
N ALA A 332 5.81 -20.99 3.52
CA ALA A 332 6.49 -21.14 4.80
C ALA A 332 5.97 -22.36 5.60
N GLY A 333 4.70 -22.69 5.42
CA GLY A 333 3.97 -23.70 6.21
C GLY A 333 3.69 -23.25 7.65
N THR A 334 3.78 -21.93 7.93
CA THR A 334 3.62 -21.32 9.24
C THR A 334 3.31 -19.84 9.09
N THR A 335 2.80 -19.19 10.15
CA THR A 335 2.65 -17.73 10.24
C THR A 335 3.79 -17.07 11.03
N GLU A 336 4.81 -17.84 11.42
CA GLU A 336 5.97 -17.28 12.11
C GLU A 336 6.64 -16.22 11.22
N THR A 337 6.96 -15.06 11.82
CA THR A 337 7.31 -13.85 11.09
C THR A 337 8.52 -14.04 10.19
N GLU A 338 9.65 -14.54 10.70
CA GLU A 338 10.88 -14.65 9.91
C GLU A 338 10.77 -15.71 8.80
N ALA A 339 10.07 -16.82 9.07
CA ALA A 339 9.80 -17.84 8.05
C ALA A 339 8.89 -17.31 6.95
N THR A 340 7.91 -16.48 7.31
CA THR A 340 7.02 -15.81 6.36
C THR A 340 7.78 -14.78 5.51
N ILE A 341 8.68 -13.98 6.12
CA ILE A 341 9.53 -13.03 5.40
C ILE A 341 10.43 -13.77 4.40
N GLN A 342 11.08 -14.88 4.79
CA GLN A 342 11.86 -15.69 3.85
C GLN A 342 11.04 -16.19 2.67
N ALA A 343 9.78 -16.56 2.90
CA ALA A 343 8.88 -16.94 1.82
C ALA A 343 8.53 -15.77 0.91
N LEU A 344 8.25 -14.59 1.47
CA LEU A 344 8.00 -13.35 0.72
C LEU A 344 9.22 -12.93 -0.11
N GLU A 345 10.43 -13.05 0.46
CA GLU A 345 11.70 -12.73 -0.21
C GLU A 345 12.10 -13.71 -1.33
N SER A 346 11.39 -14.80 -1.48
CA SER A 346 11.58 -15.75 -2.58
C SER A 346 10.65 -15.53 -3.77
N ASP A 347 10.21 -14.32 -3.96
CA ASP A 347 9.20 -13.81 -4.89
C ASP A 347 7.84 -14.51 -4.70
N ILE A 348 6.78 -13.71 -4.72
CA ILE A 348 5.39 -14.21 -4.63
C ILE A 348 4.58 -13.69 -5.82
N GLU A 349 4.02 -14.62 -6.58
CA GLU A 349 3.23 -14.31 -7.77
C GLU A 349 1.73 -14.42 -7.49
N VAL A 350 0.96 -13.44 -7.99
CA VAL A 350 -0.50 -13.46 -8.07
C VAL A 350 -0.87 -13.30 -9.56
N PRO A 351 -0.93 -14.41 -10.32
CA PRO A 351 -1.06 -14.35 -11.79
C PRO A 351 -2.39 -13.80 -12.25
N ASP A 352 -3.46 -14.04 -11.48
CA ASP A 352 -4.83 -13.61 -11.79
C ASP A 352 -5.21 -12.30 -11.06
N ALA A 353 -4.21 -11.45 -10.76
CA ALA A 353 -4.44 -10.16 -10.14
C ALA A 353 -5.26 -9.23 -11.06
N PRO A 354 -6.12 -8.36 -10.51
CA PRO A 354 -6.73 -7.31 -11.30
C PRO A 354 -5.65 -6.40 -11.89
N GLY A 355 -5.80 -6.02 -13.16
CA GLY A 355 -4.77 -5.27 -13.90
C GLY A 355 -3.68 -6.14 -14.52
N GLY A 356 -3.70 -7.46 -14.32
CA GLY A 356 -2.72 -8.42 -14.86
C GLY A 356 -1.78 -9.00 -13.81
N PRO A 357 -0.84 -9.84 -14.22
CA PRO A 357 0.06 -10.52 -13.31
C PRO A 357 0.80 -9.54 -12.38
N TRP A 358 0.79 -9.88 -11.10
CA TRP A 358 1.43 -9.12 -10.05
C TRP A 358 2.46 -10.01 -9.33
N THR A 359 3.66 -9.49 -9.08
CA THR A 359 4.73 -10.26 -8.44
C THR A 359 5.45 -9.40 -7.40
N LEU A 360 5.40 -9.81 -6.13
CA LEU A 360 6.28 -9.25 -5.11
C LEU A 360 7.72 -9.66 -5.42
N ARG A 361 8.61 -8.69 -5.56
CA ARG A 361 10.06 -8.93 -5.69
C ARG A 361 10.71 -8.92 -4.32
N GLY A 362 11.23 -10.07 -3.91
CA GLY A 362 11.79 -10.25 -2.58
C GLY A 362 13.04 -9.41 -2.30
N ASP A 363 13.80 -9.06 -3.33
CA ASP A 363 14.96 -8.16 -3.20
C ASP A 363 14.59 -6.67 -3.08
N GLN A 364 13.32 -6.33 -3.33
CA GLN A 364 12.81 -4.96 -3.30
C GLN A 364 11.74 -4.74 -2.20
N HIS A 365 11.06 -5.80 -1.73
CA HIS A 365 9.82 -5.76 -0.95
C HIS A 365 8.70 -4.94 -1.60
N HIS A 366 8.84 -4.66 -2.88
CA HIS A 366 7.87 -3.97 -3.73
C HIS A 366 7.45 -4.87 -4.90
N ALA A 367 6.29 -4.58 -5.48
CA ALA A 367 5.74 -5.41 -6.53
C ALA A 367 6.14 -4.97 -7.93
N ALA A 368 6.38 -5.94 -8.82
CA ALA A 368 6.32 -5.75 -10.26
C ALA A 368 4.87 -5.81 -10.71
N MET A 369 4.43 -4.84 -11.52
CA MET A 369 3.05 -4.74 -11.98
C MET A 369 2.92 -3.99 -13.31
N ARG A 370 1.79 -4.18 -13.97
CA ARG A 370 1.46 -3.42 -15.19
C ARG A 370 0.86 -2.07 -14.83
N SER A 371 0.98 -1.14 -15.76
CA SER A 371 0.21 0.10 -15.76
C SER A 371 -0.38 0.37 -17.14
N TYR A 372 -1.45 1.13 -17.18
CA TYR A 372 -2.21 1.44 -18.38
C TYR A 372 -2.38 2.94 -18.48
N LEU A 373 -2.34 3.50 -19.68
CA LEU A 373 -2.62 4.90 -19.89
C LEU A 373 -4.02 5.08 -20.46
N PHE A 374 -4.84 5.83 -19.71
CA PHE A 374 -6.17 6.24 -20.15
C PHE A 374 -6.22 7.73 -20.41
N LYS A 375 -7.13 8.15 -21.28
CA LYS A 375 -7.49 9.54 -21.51
C LYS A 375 -8.96 9.76 -21.21
N VAL A 376 -9.25 10.86 -20.53
CA VAL A 376 -10.62 11.29 -20.23
C VAL A 376 -11.20 12.04 -21.41
N GLY A 377 -12.36 11.60 -21.89
CA GLY A 377 -13.15 12.26 -22.93
C GLY A 377 -13.94 13.48 -22.42
N ASP A 378 -14.58 14.20 -23.35
CA ASP A 378 -15.40 15.36 -23.01
C ASP A 378 -16.64 15.00 -22.17
N ASP A 379 -17.11 13.76 -22.27
CA ASP A 379 -18.20 13.18 -21.48
C ASP A 379 -17.73 12.46 -20.21
N HIS A 380 -16.44 12.58 -19.88
CA HIS A 380 -15.74 11.85 -18.82
C HIS A 380 -15.68 10.34 -19.02
N SER A 381 -15.96 9.79 -20.19
CA SER A 381 -15.63 8.41 -20.54
C SER A 381 -14.11 8.21 -20.53
N LEU A 382 -13.67 6.99 -20.19
CA LEU A 382 -12.25 6.63 -20.17
C LEU A 382 -11.89 5.84 -21.42
N ALA A 383 -10.99 6.37 -22.22
CA ALA A 383 -10.44 5.70 -23.38
C ALA A 383 -9.05 5.13 -23.05
N LEU A 384 -8.89 3.80 -23.16
CA LEU A 384 -7.56 3.19 -23.08
C LEU A 384 -6.71 3.66 -24.26
N ILE A 385 -5.61 4.31 -23.98
CA ILE A 385 -4.65 4.77 -24.98
C ILE A 385 -3.62 3.68 -25.28
N THR A 386 -3.03 3.12 -24.22
CA THR A 386 -2.03 2.06 -24.36
C THR A 386 -1.84 1.29 -23.06
N ASP A 387 -1.37 0.06 -23.20
CA ASP A 387 -0.74 -0.70 -22.11
C ASP A 387 0.72 -0.23 -22.00
N LEU A 388 1.10 0.36 -20.88
CA LEU A 388 2.46 0.83 -20.62
C LEU A 388 3.43 -0.31 -20.29
N GLY A 389 2.90 -1.53 -20.12
CA GLY A 389 3.68 -2.74 -19.88
C GLY A 389 3.90 -3.06 -18.40
N LEU A 390 4.60 -4.17 -18.19
CA LEU A 390 5.09 -4.58 -16.87
C LEU A 390 6.32 -3.75 -16.52
N THR A 391 6.30 -3.14 -15.34
CA THR A 391 7.44 -2.41 -14.80
C THR A 391 7.93 -3.08 -13.52
N GLU A 392 9.22 -3.40 -13.48
CA GLU A 392 9.92 -3.95 -12.31
C GLU A 392 10.27 -2.84 -11.32
N PRO A 393 10.17 -3.08 -10.00
CA PRO A 393 10.72 -2.16 -9.00
C PRO A 393 12.24 -2.35 -8.96
N THR A 394 13.00 -1.43 -9.53
CA THR A 394 14.47 -1.56 -9.69
C THR A 394 15.26 -0.59 -8.83
N PHE A 395 14.61 0.44 -8.31
CA PHE A 395 15.28 1.59 -7.70
C PHE A 395 16.22 1.23 -6.54
N LEU A 396 15.77 0.40 -5.59
CA LEU A 396 16.64 -0.02 -4.48
C LEU A 396 17.86 -0.81 -4.98
N ARG A 397 17.66 -1.71 -5.94
CA ARG A 397 18.75 -2.47 -6.56
C ARG A 397 19.75 -1.57 -7.29
N GLU A 398 19.28 -0.52 -7.96
CA GLU A 398 20.14 0.43 -8.68
C GLU A 398 21.05 1.23 -7.77
N ILE A 399 20.65 1.45 -6.51
CA ILE A 399 21.46 2.11 -5.49
C ILE A 399 22.19 1.11 -4.57
N GLY A 400 22.19 -0.18 -4.93
CA GLY A 400 22.95 -1.22 -4.23
C GLY A 400 22.26 -1.82 -3.01
N VAL A 401 20.95 -1.63 -2.85
CA VAL A 401 20.17 -2.22 -1.75
C VAL A 401 19.46 -3.48 -2.25
N ASP A 402 19.68 -4.60 -1.56
CA ASP A 402 18.98 -5.88 -1.75
C ASP A 402 18.37 -6.27 -0.40
N MET A 403 17.04 -6.26 -0.30
CA MET A 403 16.30 -6.49 0.94
C MET A 403 16.56 -7.86 1.56
N ARG A 404 16.85 -8.87 0.74
CA ARG A 404 17.22 -10.23 1.20
C ARG A 404 18.56 -10.29 1.93
N LYS A 405 19.41 -9.27 1.77
CA LYS A 405 20.76 -9.22 2.35
C LYS A 405 20.89 -8.19 3.44
N SER A 406 20.23 -7.05 3.29
CA SER A 406 20.33 -5.95 4.22
C SER A 406 19.19 -4.95 4.01
N ALA A 407 18.48 -4.67 5.08
CA ALA A 407 17.44 -3.66 5.12
C ALA A 407 17.90 -2.49 6.02
N PRO A 408 18.35 -1.38 5.45
CA PRO A 408 18.96 -0.28 6.24
C PRO A 408 17.95 0.54 7.05
N ASN A 409 16.67 0.17 7.05
CA ASN A 409 15.56 0.85 7.74
C ASN A 409 15.52 2.35 7.48
N ARG A 410 15.52 2.71 6.20
CA ARG A 410 15.37 4.09 5.72
C ARG A 410 14.61 4.14 4.40
N GLN A 411 14.16 5.33 4.05
CA GLN A 411 13.65 5.61 2.72
C GLN A 411 14.73 6.25 1.86
N PHE A 412 14.82 5.82 0.61
CA PHE A 412 15.64 6.42 -0.45
C PHE A 412 14.75 7.10 -1.47
N LEU A 413 15.21 8.20 -2.03
CA LEU A 413 14.49 8.98 -3.03
C LEU A 413 15.39 9.22 -4.26
N PRO A 414 14.85 9.67 -5.41
CA PRO A 414 15.63 9.87 -6.63
C PRO A 414 16.97 10.60 -6.45
N PRO A 415 17.12 11.64 -5.60
CA PRO A 415 18.42 12.28 -5.37
C PRO A 415 19.48 11.34 -4.75
N ASP A 416 19.07 10.25 -4.10
CA ASP A 416 20.00 9.26 -3.53
C ASP A 416 20.64 8.36 -4.61
N ASN A 417 20.11 8.35 -5.85
CA ASN A 417 20.71 7.61 -6.95
C ASN A 417 21.82 8.46 -7.60
N PRO A 418 23.11 8.03 -7.53
CA PRO A 418 24.21 8.79 -8.09
C PRO A 418 24.10 9.10 -9.59
N LYS A 419 23.40 8.23 -10.34
CA LYS A 419 23.17 8.42 -11.78
C LYS A 419 22.23 9.59 -12.08
N TRP A 420 21.41 10.00 -11.12
CA TRP A 420 20.39 11.03 -11.28
C TRP A 420 20.70 12.32 -10.52
N ALA A 421 21.81 12.35 -9.77
CA ALA A 421 22.18 13.48 -8.94
C ALA A 421 22.25 14.82 -9.71
N ASP A 422 22.65 14.78 -10.99
CA ASP A 422 22.74 15.98 -11.82
C ASP A 422 21.37 16.59 -12.17
N PHE A 423 20.29 15.81 -12.12
CA PHE A 423 18.93 16.32 -12.38
C PHE A 423 18.40 17.20 -11.23
N PHE A 424 19.08 17.21 -10.09
CA PHE A 424 18.68 17.95 -8.90
C PHE A 424 19.58 19.15 -8.54
N LYS A 425 20.55 19.47 -9.40
CA LYS A 425 21.47 20.63 -9.26
C LYS A 425 20.89 21.96 -9.73
#